data_d75a2be827bc6dc66d8678087a375a56
#
_entry.id   d75a2be827bc6dc66d8678087a375a56
#
_cell.length_a   1.000
_cell.length_b   1.000
_cell.length_c   1.000
_cell.angle_alpha   90.00
_cell.angle_beta   90.00
_cell.angle_gamma   90.00
#
_symmetry.space_group_name_H-M   'P 1'
#
loop_
_entity.id
_entity.type
_entity.pdbx_description
1 polymer ?
#
loop_
_entity_poly.entity_id
_entity_poly.type
_entity_poly.pdbx_seq_one_letter_code
_entity_poly.pdbx_strand_id
1 'polypeptide(L)'
;TDRSRGLGDVYKRQDSYRGAFVASITFLDKTRVGWWKNGFPQFYTRIPNAPDWSSISLRLIDEELDLAQWDVDSFNRRLDMKAGISYRDAEVTSPRGNKLRLHVEHIANMAHPNLCLIKYSVTSVNYTGKVSLVPILDGDTANPVRHPDEKIWNILRSGTTSDCAYLWTQTRREDAQICYAMTYRFFKNNKETFANPIRIEKEKQAGFSVGTEVKPGDTVTLVKYIAIASSLYYERQDLIEA
;
A
#
# COMPACT_ATOMS: atom_id res chain seq x y z
N THR A 1 -1.59 -9.92 23.42
CA THR A 1 -0.56 -9.42 22.48
C THR A 1 -1.26 -8.81 21.27
N ASP A 2 -1.31 -7.49 21.25
CA ASP A 2 -1.82 -6.74 20.11
C ASP A 2 -0.88 -6.96 18.91
N ARG A 3 -1.33 -7.76 17.95
CA ARG A 3 -0.61 -8.04 16.71
C ARG A 3 -1.09 -7.11 15.60
N SER A 4 -1.26 -5.84 15.84
CA SER A 4 -1.57 -4.86 14.81
C SER A 4 -0.37 -4.66 13.90
N ARG A 5 -0.29 -5.46 12.86
CA ARG A 5 0.78 -5.48 11.88
C ARG A 5 0.46 -4.52 10.74
N GLY A 6 1.02 -3.36 10.80
CA GLY A 6 1.04 -2.41 9.68
C GLY A 6 2.21 -1.48 9.88
N LEU A 7 2.80 -0.94 8.82
CA LEU A 7 3.94 -0.04 8.80
C LEU A 7 4.41 0.43 10.19
N GLY A 8 5.44 -0.22 10.76
CA GLY A 8 6.04 0.22 12.01
C GLY A 8 5.56 -0.47 13.27
N ASP A 9 5.30 -1.78 13.24
CA ASP A 9 5.46 -2.52 14.47
C ASP A 9 6.93 -2.49 14.84
N VAL A 10 7.22 -1.84 15.98
CA VAL A 10 8.55 -1.58 16.53
C VAL A 10 9.28 -2.87 16.95
N TYR A 11 8.74 -4.04 16.65
CA TYR A 11 9.42 -5.30 16.87
C TYR A 11 10.41 -5.57 15.75
N LYS A 12 11.61 -5.06 15.94
CA LYS A 12 12.82 -5.47 15.20
C LYS A 12 12.83 -7.00 15.12
N ARG A 13 12.62 -7.58 13.92
CA ARG A 13 12.74 -9.01 13.56
C ARG A 13 11.47 -9.84 13.38
N GLN A 14 10.30 -9.28 13.19
CA GLN A 14 9.20 -10.08 12.64
C GLN A 14 8.95 -9.67 11.19
N ASP A 15 8.93 -10.66 10.29
CA ASP A 15 8.45 -10.46 8.93
C ASP A 15 7.07 -9.83 9.00
N SER A 16 6.98 -8.55 8.67
CA SER A 16 5.70 -7.86 8.60
C SER A 16 5.11 -8.10 7.22
N TYR A 17 3.94 -8.68 7.17
CA TYR A 17 3.23 -8.85 5.91
C TYR A 17 2.28 -7.68 5.70
N ARG A 18 2.34 -7.09 4.51
CA ARG A 18 1.35 -6.08 4.11
C ARG A 18 0.03 -6.80 3.86
N GLY A 19 -1.02 -6.36 4.52
CA GLY A 19 -2.38 -6.85 4.32
C GLY A 19 -3.23 -5.76 3.69
N ALA A 20 -3.79 -6.04 2.52
CA ALA A 20 -4.84 -5.26 1.89
C ALA A 20 -6.06 -6.16 1.71
N PHE A 21 -7.24 -5.66 2.07
CA PHE A 21 -8.47 -6.42 1.97
C PHE A 21 -9.54 -5.58 1.28
N VAL A 22 -10.30 -6.22 0.40
CA VAL A 22 -11.45 -5.62 -0.26
C VAL A 22 -12.69 -6.37 0.20
N ALA A 23 -13.70 -5.63 0.66
CA ALA A 23 -14.92 -6.20 1.19
C ALA A 23 -15.60 -7.15 0.18
N SER A 24 -16.15 -8.24 0.69
CA SER A 24 -16.90 -9.23 -0.09
C SER A 24 -16.11 -10.00 -1.15
N ILE A 25 -14.83 -9.74 -1.34
CA ILE A 25 -13.98 -10.55 -2.20
C ILE A 25 -13.54 -11.79 -1.42
N THR A 26 -13.81 -12.94 -1.98
CA THR A 26 -13.47 -14.24 -1.43
C THR A 26 -12.61 -15.05 -2.40
N PHE A 27 -12.02 -16.11 -1.90
CA PHE A 27 -11.20 -17.03 -2.65
C PHE A 27 -11.44 -18.46 -2.16
N LEU A 28 -11.70 -19.37 -3.07
CA LEU A 28 -11.82 -20.79 -2.78
C LEU A 28 -10.43 -21.43 -2.58
N ASP A 29 -10.11 -21.73 -1.33
CA ASP A 29 -8.88 -22.39 -0.96
C ASP A 29 -9.09 -23.90 -0.81
N LYS A 30 -8.12 -24.69 -1.27
CA LYS A 30 -8.19 -26.14 -1.15
C LYS A 30 -7.98 -26.58 0.30
N THR A 31 -8.86 -27.42 0.80
CA THR A 31 -8.72 -27.98 2.14
C THR A 31 -7.49 -28.88 2.20
N ARG A 32 -6.52 -28.54 3.02
CA ARG A 32 -5.32 -29.34 3.30
C ARG A 32 -5.50 -30.05 4.64
N VAL A 33 -6.50 -30.93 4.70
CA VAL A 33 -6.77 -31.71 5.92
C VAL A 33 -6.23 -33.11 5.68
N GLY A 34 -5.56 -33.66 6.69
CA GLY A 34 -5.09 -35.01 6.62
C GLY A 34 -6.23 -36.04 6.57
N TRP A 35 -5.89 -37.24 6.19
CA TRP A 35 -6.80 -38.38 6.02
C TRP A 35 -7.72 -38.68 7.21
N TRP A 36 -7.36 -38.23 8.39
CA TRP A 36 -8.13 -38.43 9.64
C TRP A 36 -9.38 -37.55 9.77
N LYS A 37 -9.63 -36.63 8.84
CA LYS A 37 -10.79 -35.75 8.88
C LYS A 37 -11.73 -36.00 7.71
N ASN A 38 -12.43 -37.10 7.77
CA ASN A 38 -13.52 -37.42 6.82
C ASN A 38 -14.64 -36.38 6.96
N GLY A 39 -15.24 -36.01 5.80
CA GLY A 39 -16.39 -35.10 5.76
C GLY A 39 -16.05 -33.61 5.65
N PHE A 40 -14.78 -33.24 5.59
CA PHE A 40 -14.40 -31.86 5.28
C PHE A 40 -14.65 -31.54 3.79
N PRO A 41 -15.13 -30.33 3.46
CA PRO A 41 -15.29 -29.91 2.07
C PRO A 41 -13.92 -29.84 1.37
N GLN A 42 -13.90 -30.13 0.08
CA GLN A 42 -12.66 -30.06 -0.72
C GLN A 42 -12.10 -28.64 -0.78
N PHE A 43 -12.96 -27.65 -0.72
CA PHE A 43 -12.64 -26.23 -0.74
C PHE A 43 -13.39 -25.51 0.37
N TYR A 44 -12.82 -24.43 0.85
CA TYR A 44 -13.46 -23.52 1.78
C TYR A 44 -13.14 -22.07 1.39
N THR A 45 -14.09 -21.20 1.67
CA THR A 45 -14.01 -19.78 1.32
C THR A 45 -13.11 -19.02 2.31
N ARG A 46 -12.26 -18.16 1.78
CA ARG A 46 -11.38 -17.26 2.53
C ARG A 46 -11.42 -15.85 1.98
N ILE A 47 -11.08 -14.90 2.82
CA ILE A 47 -10.75 -13.54 2.39
C ILE A 47 -9.28 -13.54 1.95
N PRO A 48 -8.98 -13.28 0.66
CA PRO A 48 -7.62 -13.21 0.17
C PRO A 48 -6.96 -11.90 0.59
N ASN A 49 -5.62 -11.93 0.71
CA ASN A 49 -4.85 -10.71 0.67
C ASN A 49 -4.94 -10.12 -0.74
N ALA A 50 -5.58 -8.98 -0.86
CA ALA A 50 -5.77 -8.30 -2.13
C ALA A 50 -4.46 -7.63 -2.60
N PRO A 51 -4.35 -7.23 -3.88
CA PRO A 51 -3.27 -6.39 -4.37
C PRO A 51 -3.05 -5.18 -3.46
N ASP A 52 -1.78 -4.87 -3.17
CA ASP A 52 -1.44 -3.78 -2.26
C ASP A 52 -1.61 -2.41 -2.96
N TRP A 53 -2.70 -1.76 -2.63
CA TRP A 53 -3.01 -0.41 -3.07
C TRP A 53 -2.45 0.67 -2.14
N SER A 54 -2.00 0.30 -0.96
CA SER A 54 -1.60 1.24 0.09
C SER A 54 -0.11 1.63 0.05
N SER A 55 0.70 0.93 -0.73
CA SER A 55 2.15 1.09 -0.72
C SER A 55 2.61 2.46 -1.18
N ILE A 56 3.46 3.07 -0.36
CA ILE A 56 4.28 4.26 -0.68
C ILE A 56 5.66 4.01 -0.10
N SER A 57 6.67 3.84 -0.95
CA SER A 57 8.07 3.76 -0.50
C SER A 57 8.68 5.15 -0.36
N LEU A 58 9.57 5.31 0.61
CA LEU A 58 10.37 6.51 0.82
C LEU A 58 11.83 6.20 0.49
N ARG A 59 12.41 6.99 -0.41
CA ARG A 59 13.81 6.86 -0.84
C ARG A 59 14.56 8.16 -0.65
N LEU A 60 15.73 8.05 -0.08
CA LEU A 60 16.80 9.03 -0.18
C LEU A 60 17.68 8.71 -1.40
N ILE A 61 18.74 9.47 -1.66
CA ILE A 61 19.63 9.21 -2.82
C ILE A 61 20.14 7.76 -2.83
N ASP A 62 20.67 7.31 -1.69
CA ASP A 62 21.34 6.00 -1.58
C ASP A 62 20.72 5.08 -0.54
N GLU A 63 19.54 5.41 -0.02
CA GLU A 63 18.86 4.65 1.03
C GLU A 63 17.37 4.56 0.74
N GLU A 64 16.77 3.42 1.01
CA GLU A 64 15.32 3.25 1.05
C GLU A 64 14.88 2.97 2.49
N LEU A 65 13.79 3.59 2.92
CA LEU A 65 13.26 3.37 4.26
C LEU A 65 12.86 1.90 4.43
N ASP A 66 13.57 1.24 5.32
CA ASP A 66 13.25 -0.08 5.82
C ASP A 66 13.28 -0.04 7.36
N LEU A 67 12.11 -0.13 7.97
CA LEU A 67 11.98 -0.09 9.44
C LEU A 67 12.61 -1.30 10.14
N ALA A 68 13.01 -2.34 9.41
CA ALA A 68 13.80 -3.43 9.95
C ALA A 68 15.30 -3.08 10.09
N GLN A 69 15.77 -2.11 9.30
CA GLN A 69 17.17 -1.69 9.23
C GLN A 69 17.43 -0.31 9.84
N TRP A 70 16.42 0.57 9.79
CA TRP A 70 16.50 1.91 10.35
C TRP A 70 16.15 1.91 11.84
N ASP A 71 16.77 2.79 12.60
CA ASP A 71 16.38 2.98 13.99
C ASP A 71 15.08 3.78 14.05
N VAL A 72 14.15 3.32 14.90
CA VAL A 72 12.89 3.99 15.17
C VAL A 72 13.01 4.68 16.53
N ASP A 73 13.22 6.00 16.51
CA ASP A 73 13.44 6.81 17.72
C ASP A 73 12.12 7.03 18.46
N SER A 74 11.03 7.22 17.74
CA SER A 74 9.69 7.32 18.30
C SER A 74 8.65 6.77 17.32
N PHE A 75 7.55 6.24 17.86
CA PHE A 75 6.42 5.75 17.09
C PHE A 75 5.13 5.96 17.86
N ASN A 76 4.13 6.55 17.18
CA ASN A 76 2.78 6.68 17.71
C ASN A 76 1.75 6.32 16.62
N ARG A 77 0.68 5.66 17.04
CA ARG A 77 -0.44 5.31 16.17
C ARG A 77 -1.75 5.66 16.87
N ARG A 78 -2.61 6.36 16.16
CA ARG A 78 -3.91 6.79 16.67
C ARG A 78 -4.99 6.57 15.62
N LEU A 79 -6.15 6.11 16.05
CA LEU A 79 -7.36 6.05 15.23
C LEU A 79 -8.36 7.07 15.77
N ASP A 80 -8.74 8.02 14.94
CA ASP A 80 -9.86 8.92 15.20
C ASP A 80 -11.12 8.31 14.56
N MET A 81 -11.92 7.63 15.38
CA MET A 81 -13.14 6.96 14.90
C MET A 81 -14.23 7.93 14.47
N LYS A 82 -14.25 9.15 15.00
CA LYS A 82 -15.23 10.18 14.61
C LYS A 82 -14.90 10.75 13.23
N ALA A 83 -13.63 11.01 12.97
CA ALA A 83 -13.16 11.51 11.68
C ALA A 83 -12.94 10.39 10.63
N GLY A 84 -12.86 9.13 11.06
CA GLY A 84 -12.53 8.00 10.19
C GLY A 84 -11.07 8.02 9.69
N ILE A 85 -10.14 8.56 10.49
CA ILE A 85 -8.75 8.76 10.08
C ILE A 85 -7.82 7.97 11.00
N SER A 86 -6.95 7.15 10.40
CA SER A 86 -5.83 6.52 11.11
C SER A 86 -4.57 7.34 10.91
N TYR A 87 -3.94 7.74 12.00
CA TYR A 87 -2.70 8.50 12.03
C TYR A 87 -1.53 7.61 12.44
N ARG A 88 -0.36 7.87 11.86
CA ARG A 88 0.92 7.30 12.28
C ARG A 88 1.97 8.38 12.27
N ASP A 89 2.65 8.53 13.38
CA ASP A 89 3.77 9.44 13.56
C ASP A 89 5.01 8.62 13.93
N ALA A 90 6.12 8.87 13.28
CA ALA A 90 7.38 8.23 13.59
C ALA A 90 8.55 9.19 13.40
N GLU A 91 9.57 9.05 14.24
CA GLU A 91 10.88 9.62 14.00
C GLU A 91 11.85 8.47 13.76
N VAL A 92 12.58 8.53 12.66
CA VAL A 92 13.44 7.43 12.19
C VAL A 92 14.82 7.96 11.85
N THR A 93 15.83 7.14 12.12
CA THR A 93 17.24 7.42 11.80
C THR A 93 17.79 6.34 10.90
N SER A 94 18.29 6.71 9.74
CA SER A 94 18.89 5.77 8.80
C SER A 94 20.25 5.23 9.30
N PRO A 95 20.74 4.12 8.74
CA PRO A 95 22.09 3.61 9.04
C PRO A 95 23.22 4.63 8.81
N ARG A 96 23.00 5.63 7.94
CA ARG A 96 23.92 6.72 7.70
C ARG A 96 23.73 7.94 8.62
N GLY A 97 22.81 7.84 9.59
CA GLY A 97 22.52 8.93 10.53
C GLY A 97 21.57 9.99 10.00
N ASN A 98 20.92 9.77 8.85
CA ASN A 98 19.92 10.70 8.32
C ASN A 98 18.61 10.54 9.11
N LYS A 99 18.17 11.63 9.74
CA LYS A 99 17.00 11.66 10.60
C LYS A 99 15.82 12.32 9.91
N LEU A 100 14.69 11.59 9.91
CA LEU A 100 13.43 12.02 9.29
C LEU A 100 12.28 11.88 10.27
N ARG A 101 11.31 12.76 10.16
CA ARG A 101 10.00 12.65 10.84
C ARG A 101 8.94 12.31 9.81
N LEU A 102 8.17 11.29 10.09
CA LEU A 102 7.10 10.77 9.24
C LEU A 102 5.75 11.08 9.88
N HIS A 103 4.80 11.55 9.06
CA HIS A 103 3.40 11.68 9.45
C HIS A 103 2.53 11.11 8.34
N VAL A 104 1.71 10.10 8.66
CA VAL A 104 0.88 9.39 7.70
C VAL A 104 -0.57 9.38 8.15
N GLU A 105 -1.46 9.80 7.27
CA GLU A 105 -2.90 9.74 7.45
C GLU A 105 -3.51 8.76 6.45
N HIS A 106 -4.31 7.80 6.93
CA HIS A 106 -5.11 6.90 6.09
C HIS A 106 -6.58 7.21 6.30
N ILE A 107 -7.29 7.42 5.20
CA ILE A 107 -8.71 7.75 5.18
C ILE A 107 -9.43 6.74 4.29
N ALA A 108 -10.42 6.04 4.88
CA ALA A 108 -11.42 5.26 4.14
C ALA A 108 -12.69 6.09 4.07
N ASN A 109 -13.14 6.42 2.86
CA ASN A 109 -14.31 7.27 2.68
C ASN A 109 -15.61 6.47 2.91
N MET A 110 -16.33 6.79 3.98
CA MET A 110 -17.57 6.08 4.32
C MET A 110 -18.74 6.44 3.40
N ALA A 111 -18.73 7.64 2.80
CA ALA A 111 -19.78 8.04 1.85
C ALA A 111 -19.53 7.42 0.44
N HIS A 112 -18.27 7.18 0.11
CA HIS A 112 -17.86 6.55 -1.14
C HIS A 112 -16.86 5.42 -0.80
N PRO A 113 -17.34 4.22 -0.45
CA PRO A 113 -16.51 3.15 0.12
C PRO A 113 -15.47 2.58 -0.86
N ASN A 114 -15.60 2.90 -2.14
CA ASN A 114 -14.62 2.59 -3.18
C ASN A 114 -13.48 3.63 -3.29
N LEU A 115 -13.51 4.72 -2.50
CA LEU A 115 -12.47 5.74 -2.50
C LEU A 115 -11.67 5.72 -1.19
N CYS A 116 -10.36 5.67 -1.33
CA CYS A 116 -9.41 5.74 -0.23
C CYS A 116 -8.39 6.85 -0.48
N LEU A 117 -7.81 7.37 0.59
CA LEU A 117 -6.78 8.41 0.53
C LEU A 117 -5.68 8.11 1.54
N ILE A 118 -4.43 8.32 1.10
CA ILE A 118 -3.26 8.25 1.96
C ILE A 118 -2.49 9.56 1.81
N LYS A 119 -2.31 10.27 2.91
CA LYS A 119 -1.43 11.43 2.96
C LYS A 119 -0.16 11.03 3.69
N TYR A 120 0.98 11.16 3.02
CA TYR A 120 2.28 10.75 3.53
C TYR A 120 3.21 11.96 3.54
N SER A 121 3.58 12.42 4.72
CA SER A 121 4.44 13.59 4.92
C SER A 121 5.78 13.17 5.52
N VAL A 122 6.85 13.71 4.98
CA VAL A 122 8.24 13.49 5.42
C VAL A 122 8.89 14.82 5.68
N THR A 123 9.31 15.05 6.91
CA THR A 123 10.10 16.23 7.29
C THR A 123 11.55 15.85 7.50
N SER A 124 12.44 16.53 6.82
CA SER A 124 13.88 16.37 7.07
C SER A 124 14.25 17.02 8.42
N VAL A 125 14.89 16.25 9.29
CA VAL A 125 15.46 16.79 10.55
C VAL A 125 16.88 17.27 10.33
N ASN A 126 17.73 16.46 9.71
CA ASN A 126 19.14 16.78 9.46
C ASN A 126 19.63 16.45 8.03
N TYR A 127 18.75 15.84 7.21
CA TYR A 127 19.13 15.39 5.86
C TYR A 127 19.06 16.54 4.86
N THR A 128 20.07 16.61 3.97
CA THR A 128 20.08 17.47 2.77
C THR A 128 20.29 16.60 1.55
N GLY A 129 19.40 16.70 0.58
CA GLY A 129 19.46 15.93 -0.66
C GLY A 129 18.06 15.57 -1.16
N LYS A 130 18.01 14.72 -2.17
CA LYS A 130 16.74 14.31 -2.80
C LYS A 130 15.97 13.35 -1.90
N VAL A 131 14.71 13.68 -1.64
CA VAL A 131 13.69 12.77 -1.06
C VAL A 131 12.71 12.39 -2.15
N SER A 132 12.48 11.10 -2.34
CA SER A 132 11.52 10.58 -3.31
C SER A 132 10.46 9.73 -2.60
N LEU A 133 9.19 9.95 -2.95
CA LEU A 133 8.06 9.12 -2.56
C LEU A 133 7.59 8.32 -3.77
N VAL A 134 7.31 7.04 -3.53
CA VAL A 134 7.04 6.08 -4.61
C VAL A 134 5.68 5.42 -4.34
N PRO A 135 4.56 6.07 -4.73
CA PRO A 135 3.25 5.43 -4.69
C PRO A 135 3.13 4.37 -5.79
N ILE A 136 2.79 3.15 -5.39
CA ILE A 136 2.60 2.03 -6.32
C ILE A 136 1.32 1.27 -6.01
N LEU A 137 0.79 0.59 -7.03
CA LEU A 137 -0.15 -0.52 -6.95
C LEU A 137 0.65 -1.79 -7.16
N ASP A 138 0.59 -2.74 -6.23
CA ASP A 138 1.39 -3.96 -6.27
C ASP A 138 0.48 -5.19 -6.27
N GLY A 139 0.44 -5.90 -7.38
CA GLY A 139 -0.31 -7.14 -7.57
C GLY A 139 0.45 -8.40 -7.16
N ASP A 140 1.73 -8.29 -6.78
CA ASP A 140 2.53 -9.45 -6.38
C ASP A 140 2.32 -9.81 -4.90
N THR A 141 1.06 -9.97 -4.51
CA THR A 141 0.68 -10.31 -3.14
C THR A 141 0.46 -11.80 -2.96
N ALA A 142 0.69 -12.27 -1.74
CA ALA A 142 0.44 -13.65 -1.32
C ALA A 142 -0.26 -13.65 0.05
N ASN A 143 -0.81 -14.79 0.46
CA ASN A 143 -1.29 -15.04 1.82
C ASN A 143 -0.19 -15.70 2.66
N PRO A 144 0.63 -14.91 3.36
CA PRO A 144 1.89 -15.40 3.91
C PRO A 144 1.73 -16.39 5.06
N VAL A 145 0.60 -16.38 5.76
CA VAL A 145 0.41 -17.18 6.99
C VAL A 145 0.23 -18.67 6.70
N ARG A 146 -0.29 -19.05 5.51
CA ARG A 146 -0.57 -20.46 5.19
C ARG A 146 -0.02 -20.94 3.86
N HIS A 147 0.12 -20.04 2.90
CA HIS A 147 0.57 -20.37 1.54
C HIS A 147 1.44 -19.20 1.01
N PRO A 148 2.66 -19.04 1.53
CA PRO A 148 3.52 -17.93 1.14
C PRO A 148 3.85 -17.93 -0.36
N ASP A 149 3.86 -19.12 -0.96
CA ASP A 149 4.23 -19.30 -2.36
C ASP A 149 3.01 -19.30 -3.31
N GLU A 150 1.78 -19.31 -2.77
CA GLU A 150 0.58 -19.35 -3.60
C GLU A 150 0.14 -17.95 -4.00
N LYS A 151 0.30 -17.65 -5.27
CA LYS A 151 -0.23 -16.41 -5.86
C LYS A 151 -1.71 -16.60 -6.19
N ILE A 152 -2.54 -15.75 -5.60
CA ILE A 152 -4.00 -15.82 -5.76
C ILE A 152 -4.47 -15.04 -6.98
N TRP A 153 -3.72 -14.00 -7.36
CA TRP A 153 -4.12 -13.02 -8.35
C TRP A 153 -3.42 -13.25 -9.69
N ASN A 154 -4.19 -13.22 -10.76
CA ASN A 154 -3.72 -13.01 -12.11
C ASN A 154 -3.83 -11.51 -12.43
N ILE A 155 -2.80 -10.96 -13.02
CA ILE A 155 -2.83 -9.59 -13.52
C ILE A 155 -3.42 -9.64 -14.92
N LEU A 156 -4.57 -8.98 -15.11
CA LEU A 156 -5.21 -8.88 -16.42
C LEU A 156 -4.62 -7.72 -17.22
N ARG A 157 -4.43 -6.58 -16.54
CA ARG A 157 -3.85 -5.37 -17.12
C ARG A 157 -3.24 -4.49 -16.04
N SER A 158 -2.11 -3.86 -16.34
CA SER A 158 -1.48 -2.86 -15.50
C SER A 158 -0.79 -1.81 -16.35
N GLY A 159 -0.62 -0.60 -15.84
CA GLY A 159 0.08 0.45 -16.55
C GLY A 159 -0.09 1.81 -15.91
N THR A 160 0.46 2.81 -16.60
CA THR A 160 0.33 4.21 -16.22
C THR A 160 -0.13 5.07 -17.42
N THR A 161 -0.86 6.13 -17.12
CA THR A 161 -1.14 7.24 -18.05
C THR A 161 -0.28 8.45 -17.66
N SER A 162 -0.65 9.66 -18.11
CA SER A 162 0.03 10.90 -17.69
C SER A 162 0.00 11.13 -16.19
N ASP A 163 -1.10 10.78 -15.53
CA ASP A 163 -1.48 11.17 -14.18
C ASP A 163 -2.12 10.06 -13.34
N CYS A 164 -2.37 8.89 -13.94
CA CYS A 164 -3.02 7.77 -13.31
C CYS A 164 -2.18 6.49 -13.48
N ALA A 165 -2.11 5.67 -12.44
CA ALA A 165 -1.68 4.28 -12.54
C ALA A 165 -2.88 3.36 -12.27
N TYR A 166 -2.95 2.24 -12.98
CA TYR A 166 -4.03 1.27 -12.82
C TYR A 166 -3.50 -0.15 -12.74
N LEU A 167 -4.27 -0.99 -12.05
CA LEU A 167 -4.00 -2.41 -11.88
C LEU A 167 -5.33 -3.17 -11.89
N TRP A 168 -5.54 -3.99 -12.91
CA TRP A 168 -6.72 -4.84 -13.02
C TRP A 168 -6.32 -6.30 -12.79
N THR A 169 -6.99 -6.92 -11.84
CA THR A 169 -6.65 -8.26 -11.35
C THR A 169 -7.86 -9.17 -11.28
N GLN A 170 -7.62 -10.47 -11.30
CA GLN A 170 -8.65 -11.52 -11.20
C GLN A 170 -8.17 -12.62 -10.28
N THR A 171 -9.06 -13.15 -9.44
CA THR A 171 -8.76 -14.35 -8.65
C THR A 171 -8.62 -15.58 -9.56
N ARG A 172 -7.71 -16.48 -9.24
CA ARG A 172 -7.41 -17.64 -10.08
C ARG A 172 -8.51 -18.69 -10.15
N ARG A 173 -9.43 -18.74 -9.20
CA ARG A 173 -10.43 -19.81 -9.08
C ARG A 173 -11.86 -19.35 -9.17
N GLU A 174 -12.18 -18.13 -8.81
CA GLU A 174 -13.56 -17.64 -8.72
C GLU A 174 -13.88 -16.51 -9.69
N ASP A 175 -12.94 -16.13 -10.52
CA ASP A 175 -13.10 -15.07 -11.52
C ASP A 175 -13.53 -13.70 -10.94
N ALA A 176 -13.40 -13.51 -9.62
CA ALA A 176 -13.64 -12.21 -9.03
C ALA A 176 -12.58 -11.21 -9.48
N GLN A 177 -13.01 -10.07 -9.99
CA GLN A 177 -12.12 -9.07 -10.55
C GLN A 177 -12.13 -7.82 -9.68
N ILE A 178 -10.96 -7.21 -9.57
CA ILE A 178 -10.77 -5.90 -8.93
C ILE A 178 -9.92 -5.04 -9.85
N CYS A 179 -10.39 -3.83 -10.08
CA CYS A 179 -9.64 -2.77 -10.73
C CYS A 179 -9.27 -1.71 -9.69
N TYR A 180 -8.01 -1.32 -9.68
CA TYR A 180 -7.48 -0.23 -8.89
C TYR A 180 -7.04 0.88 -9.81
N ALA A 181 -7.42 2.11 -9.49
CA ALA A 181 -6.88 3.31 -10.11
C ALA A 181 -6.27 4.20 -9.03
N MET A 182 -5.15 4.82 -9.32
CA MET A 182 -4.44 5.68 -8.39
C MET A 182 -3.94 6.91 -9.10
N THR A 183 -4.16 8.07 -8.47
CA THR A 183 -3.48 9.34 -8.81
C THR A 183 -2.85 9.95 -7.56
N TYR A 184 -2.07 11.01 -7.70
CA TYR A 184 -1.43 11.66 -6.56
C TYR A 184 -1.27 13.16 -6.77
N ARG A 185 -1.11 13.88 -5.64
CA ARG A 185 -0.62 15.26 -5.61
C ARG A 185 0.63 15.33 -4.74
N PHE A 186 1.58 16.17 -5.11
CA PHE A 186 2.86 16.29 -4.44
C PHE A 186 3.11 17.73 -4.01
N PHE A 187 3.55 17.90 -2.76
CA PHE A 187 3.75 19.22 -2.16
C PHE A 187 5.13 19.30 -1.51
N LYS A 188 5.72 20.48 -1.57
CA LYS A 188 6.87 20.86 -0.74
C LYS A 188 6.51 22.08 0.08
N ASN A 189 6.69 22.00 1.43
CA ASN A 189 6.35 23.06 2.37
C ASN A 189 4.93 23.64 2.14
N ASN A 190 3.94 22.73 1.98
CA ASN A 190 2.54 23.01 1.69
C ASN A 190 2.26 23.71 0.34
N LYS A 191 3.26 23.86 -0.52
CA LYS A 191 3.06 24.34 -1.90
C LYS A 191 3.06 23.15 -2.85
N GLU A 192 2.03 23.07 -3.68
CA GLU A 192 1.97 22.05 -4.70
C GLU A 192 3.13 22.21 -5.69
N THR A 193 3.79 21.10 -5.96
CA THR A 193 5.01 21.09 -6.79
C THR A 193 4.80 20.07 -7.91
N PHE A 194 4.95 20.54 -9.14
CA PHE A 194 4.93 19.67 -10.31
C PHE A 194 6.34 19.14 -10.53
N ALA A 195 6.60 17.95 -10.01
CA ALA A 195 7.81 17.22 -10.35
C ALA A 195 7.53 16.29 -11.52
N ASN A 196 8.46 16.21 -12.48
CA ASN A 196 8.35 15.21 -13.55
C ASN A 196 8.47 13.81 -12.94
N PRO A 197 7.39 13.02 -12.89
CA PRO A 197 7.44 11.70 -12.28
C PRO A 197 8.17 10.71 -13.19
N ILE A 198 8.89 9.79 -12.59
CA ILE A 198 9.36 8.59 -13.27
C ILE A 198 8.25 7.56 -13.18
N ARG A 199 7.74 7.10 -14.31
CA ARG A 199 6.74 6.03 -14.38
C ARG A 199 7.37 4.69 -13.98
N ILE A 200 6.61 3.90 -13.24
CA ILE A 200 6.99 2.55 -12.85
C ILE A 200 5.96 1.61 -13.47
N GLU A 201 6.40 0.84 -14.45
CA GLU A 201 5.59 -0.17 -15.12
C GLU A 201 6.38 -1.47 -15.12
N LYS A 202 5.96 -2.39 -14.27
CA LYS A 202 6.47 -3.75 -14.18
C LYS A 202 5.31 -4.71 -14.39
N GLU A 203 5.62 -5.97 -14.67
CA GLU A 203 4.60 -7.00 -14.92
C GLU A 203 3.44 -7.00 -13.92
N LYS A 204 3.74 -6.72 -12.64
CA LYS A 204 2.75 -6.77 -11.54
C LYS A 204 2.64 -5.48 -10.74
N GLN A 205 3.31 -4.43 -11.16
CA GLN A 205 3.35 -3.16 -10.44
C GLN A 205 3.17 -1.99 -11.40
N ALA A 206 2.34 -1.03 -10.98
CA ALA A 206 2.18 0.24 -11.67
C ALA A 206 2.23 1.40 -10.67
N GLY A 207 2.89 2.49 -11.05
CA GLY A 207 2.98 3.66 -10.17
C GLY A 207 3.96 4.72 -10.65
N PHE A 208 4.40 5.53 -9.70
CA PHE A 208 5.25 6.69 -9.99
C PHE A 208 6.35 6.82 -8.94
N SER A 209 7.47 7.41 -9.32
CA SER A 209 8.47 7.91 -8.39
C SER A 209 8.53 9.43 -8.54
N VAL A 210 8.23 10.16 -7.49
CA VAL A 210 8.22 11.62 -7.47
C VAL A 210 9.07 12.12 -6.32
N GLY A 211 9.91 13.11 -6.55
CA GLY A 211 10.81 13.61 -5.51
C GLY A 211 11.33 15.01 -5.77
N THR A 212 11.89 15.60 -4.74
CA THR A 212 12.49 16.94 -4.76
C THR A 212 13.66 17.02 -3.79
N GLU A 213 14.52 18.01 -3.98
CA GLU A 213 15.58 18.35 -3.03
C GLU A 213 14.99 18.94 -1.75
N VAL A 214 15.51 18.51 -0.62
CA VAL A 214 15.17 19.02 0.71
C VAL A 214 16.39 19.41 1.50
N LYS A 215 16.20 20.28 2.48
CA LYS A 215 17.16 20.64 3.52
C LYS A 215 16.50 20.47 4.88
N PRO A 216 17.24 20.49 6.00
CA PRO A 216 16.67 20.44 7.33
C PRO A 216 15.54 21.45 7.53
N GLY A 217 14.40 20.98 8.05
CA GLY A 217 13.17 21.72 8.22
C GLY A 217 12.18 21.66 7.04
N ASP A 218 12.62 21.25 5.84
CA ASP A 218 11.70 21.08 4.71
C ASP A 218 10.81 19.84 4.91
N THR A 219 9.54 19.99 4.52
CA THR A 219 8.55 18.89 4.51
C THR A 219 8.08 18.63 3.09
N VAL A 220 8.13 17.37 2.67
CA VAL A 220 7.48 16.89 1.45
C VAL A 220 6.26 16.07 1.80
N THR A 221 5.18 16.27 1.07
CA THR A 221 3.91 15.55 1.28
C THR A 221 3.40 15.01 -0.04
N LEU A 222 3.04 13.74 -0.04
CA LEU A 222 2.34 13.09 -1.14
C LEU A 222 0.93 12.72 -0.64
N VAL A 223 -0.07 13.10 -1.43
CA VAL A 223 -1.45 12.66 -1.22
C VAL A 223 -1.79 11.69 -2.34
N LYS A 224 -1.96 10.43 -1.99
CA LYS A 224 -2.34 9.34 -2.90
C LYS A 224 -3.84 9.15 -2.82
N TYR A 225 -4.51 9.26 -3.96
CA TYR A 225 -5.94 8.96 -4.13
C TYR A 225 -6.08 7.61 -4.79
N ILE A 226 -6.95 6.77 -4.28
CA ILE A 226 -7.15 5.41 -4.76
C ILE A 226 -8.64 5.18 -4.97
N ALA A 227 -9.02 4.71 -6.16
CA ALA A 227 -10.32 4.16 -6.45
C ALA A 227 -10.21 2.64 -6.59
N ILE A 228 -11.20 1.92 -6.06
CA ILE A 228 -11.26 0.45 -6.06
C ILE A 228 -12.63 0.05 -6.58
N ALA A 229 -12.67 -0.61 -7.74
CA ALA A 229 -13.88 -1.16 -8.32
C ALA A 229 -13.80 -2.69 -8.38
N SER A 230 -14.91 -3.38 -8.10
CA SER A 230 -14.93 -4.85 -8.13
C SER A 230 -16.12 -5.37 -8.94
N SER A 231 -15.97 -6.54 -9.53
CA SER A 231 -17.01 -7.22 -10.30
C SER A 231 -18.24 -7.65 -9.48
N LEU A 232 -18.26 -7.37 -8.18
CA LEU A 232 -19.43 -7.54 -7.33
C LEU A 232 -20.42 -6.39 -7.43
N TYR A 233 -19.95 -5.21 -7.81
CA TYR A 233 -20.74 -3.98 -7.86
C TYR A 233 -20.83 -3.36 -9.25
N TYR A 234 -19.94 -3.75 -10.16
CA TYR A 234 -19.84 -3.23 -11.52
C TYR A 234 -19.79 -4.38 -12.52
N GLU A 235 -20.36 -4.17 -13.70
CA GLU A 235 -20.18 -5.11 -14.81
C GLU A 235 -18.70 -5.18 -15.16
N ARG A 236 -18.22 -6.37 -15.57
CA ARG A 236 -16.78 -6.59 -15.84
C ARG A 236 -16.20 -5.67 -16.92
N GLN A 237 -17.01 -5.34 -17.93
CA GLN A 237 -16.62 -4.45 -19.01
C GLN A 237 -16.45 -2.99 -18.54
N ASP A 238 -17.16 -2.59 -17.50
CA ASP A 238 -17.20 -1.21 -17.01
C ASP A 238 -16.18 -0.95 -15.88
N LEU A 239 -15.47 -2.00 -15.41
CA LEU A 239 -14.53 -1.89 -14.28
C LEU A 239 -13.38 -0.91 -14.51
N ILE A 240 -13.01 -0.63 -15.76
CA ILE A 240 -11.94 0.35 -16.07
C ILE A 240 -12.50 1.77 -16.12
N GLU A 241 -13.79 1.92 -16.39
CA GLU A 241 -14.45 3.21 -16.50
C GLU A 241 -15.07 3.68 -15.16
N ALA A 242 -15.25 2.75 -14.21
CA ALA A 242 -15.79 2.99 -12.88
C ALA A 242 -14.75 3.58 -11.92
#